data_93947a7f1c04240f5d976c46983fbb6c
#
_entry.id   93947a7f1c04240f5d976c46983fbb6c
#
_cell.length_a   1.000
_cell.length_b   1.000
_cell.length_c   1.000
_cell.angle_alpha   90.00
_cell.angle_beta   90.00
_cell.angle_gamma   90.00
#
_symmetry.space_group_name_H-M   'P 1'
#
loop_
_entity.id
_entity.type
_entity.pdbx_description
1 polymer ?
#
loop_
_entity_poly.entity_id
_entity_poly.type
_entity_poly.pdbx_seq_one_letter_code
_entity_poly.pdbx_strand_id
1 'polypeptide(L)'
;LVQDFLNADYVQRHLVPCDRFQLDGVEVVQERWIENGRVNKRIRLRRNGAEQVFYESVRLLRLEDFRKLYQEAGLDLQATLGDYTGRPFTSESPRLILYARKAAV
;
A
#
# COMPACT_ATOMS: atom_id res chain seq x y z
N LEU A 1 5.48 -17.30 5.46
CA LEU A 1 4.73 -16.21 4.80
C LEU A 1 5.52 -14.91 4.88
N VAL A 2 5.75 -14.29 3.75
CA VAL A 2 6.28 -12.94 3.66
C VAL A 2 5.22 -12.08 2.98
N GLN A 3 4.83 -10.98 3.62
CA GLN A 3 3.84 -10.08 3.09
C GLN A 3 4.42 -8.67 3.02
N ASP A 4 4.44 -8.08 1.83
CA ASP A 4 4.87 -6.70 1.59
C ASP A 4 3.64 -5.82 1.47
N PHE A 5 3.54 -4.82 2.34
CA PHE A 5 2.41 -3.92 2.38
C PHE A 5 2.89 -2.47 2.52
N LEU A 6 2.00 -1.54 2.27
CA LEU A 6 2.29 -0.13 2.49
C LEU A 6 2.30 0.18 4.00
N ASN A 7 3.04 1.22 4.38
CA ASN A 7 2.97 1.75 5.74
C ASN A 7 1.95 2.89 5.76
N ALA A 8 0.85 2.71 6.50
CA ALA A 8 -0.25 3.67 6.55
C ALA A 8 0.21 5.07 6.99
N ASP A 9 1.09 5.16 7.99
CA ASP A 9 1.59 6.45 8.47
C ASP A 9 2.45 7.16 7.40
N TYR A 10 3.28 6.41 6.70
CA TYR A 10 4.11 6.94 5.60
C TYR A 10 3.23 7.45 4.45
N VAL A 11 2.23 6.66 4.05
CA VAL A 11 1.30 7.03 2.98
C VAL A 11 0.56 8.32 3.34
N GLN A 12 0.08 8.45 4.57
CA GLN A 12 -0.63 9.66 5.01
C GLN A 12 0.25 10.91 4.95
N ARG A 13 1.54 10.77 5.27
CA ARG A 13 2.48 11.91 5.28
C ARG A 13 3.03 12.26 3.90
N HIS A 14 3.15 11.29 3.00
CA HIS A 14 3.83 11.44 1.72
C HIS A 14 2.92 11.26 0.50
N LEU A 15 1.61 11.23 0.71
CA LEU A 15 0.67 11.05 -0.39
C LEU A 15 0.80 12.18 -1.41
N VAL A 16 1.01 11.80 -2.68
CA VAL A 16 1.00 12.74 -3.80
C VAL A 16 -0.44 12.79 -4.34
N PRO A 17 -1.16 13.94 -4.15
CA PRO A 17 -2.58 14.01 -4.53
C PRO A 17 -2.83 13.84 -6.01
N CYS A 18 -1.91 14.33 -6.85
CA CYS A 18 -2.08 14.27 -8.29
C CYS A 18 -0.72 14.24 -8.97
N ASP A 19 -0.58 13.40 -9.98
CA ASP A 19 0.55 13.45 -10.90
C ASP A 19 0.09 13.19 -12.33
N ARG A 20 0.91 13.63 -13.28
CA ARG A 20 0.66 13.48 -14.72
C ARG A 20 1.93 13.08 -15.42
N PHE A 21 1.79 12.19 -16.38
CA PHE A 21 2.91 11.83 -17.26
C PHE A 21 2.38 11.32 -18.59
N GLN A 22 3.28 11.21 -19.55
CA GLN A 22 2.97 10.64 -20.87
C GLN A 22 3.72 9.33 -21.04
N LEU A 23 3.02 8.33 -21.56
CA LEU A 23 3.59 7.02 -21.82
C LEU A 23 3.05 6.53 -23.17
N ASP A 24 3.93 6.40 -24.16
CA ASP A 24 3.59 5.91 -25.51
C ASP A 24 2.41 6.66 -26.15
N GLY A 25 2.39 7.99 -26.02
CA GLY A 25 1.34 8.83 -26.61
C GLY A 25 0.05 8.86 -25.81
N VAL A 26 0.01 8.22 -24.63
CA VAL A 26 -1.13 8.25 -23.72
C VAL A 26 -0.84 9.23 -22.59
N GLU A 27 -1.74 10.19 -22.38
CA GLU A 27 -1.67 11.04 -21.18
C GLU A 27 -2.25 10.27 -20.00
N VAL A 28 -1.47 10.15 -18.94
CA VAL A 28 -1.88 9.49 -17.70
C VAL A 28 -2.01 10.53 -16.59
N VAL A 29 -3.19 10.61 -15.99
CA VAL A 29 -3.46 11.47 -14.83
C VAL A 29 -3.84 10.57 -13.68
N GLN A 30 -3.11 10.66 -12.56
CA GLN A 30 -3.38 9.88 -11.36
C GLN A 30 -3.75 10.82 -10.22
N GLU A 31 -4.88 10.55 -9.58
CA GLU A 31 -5.34 11.28 -8.41
C GLU A 31 -5.45 10.32 -7.24
N ARG A 32 -5.01 10.74 -6.06
CA ARG A 32 -5.01 9.91 -4.86
C ARG A 32 -5.61 10.67 -3.69
N TRP A 33 -6.40 9.99 -2.89
CA TRP A 33 -6.98 10.57 -1.67
C TRP A 33 -7.21 9.47 -0.64
N ILE A 34 -7.31 9.88 0.62
CA ILE A 34 -7.60 8.97 1.72
C ILE A 34 -9.02 9.27 2.22
N GLU A 35 -9.83 8.24 2.27
CA GLU A 35 -11.21 8.34 2.72
C GLU A 35 -11.66 7.00 3.30
N ASN A 36 -12.36 7.05 4.42
CA ASN A 36 -12.91 5.87 5.09
C ASN A 36 -11.86 4.79 5.39
N GLY A 37 -10.67 5.20 5.83
CA GLY A 37 -9.59 4.27 6.14
C GLY A 37 -8.99 3.55 4.93
N ARG A 38 -9.16 4.12 3.74
CA ARG A 38 -8.65 3.55 2.50
C ARG A 38 -7.86 4.60 1.73
N VAL A 39 -6.80 4.16 1.07
CA VAL A 39 -6.16 4.97 0.04
C VAL A 39 -6.82 4.64 -1.30
N ASN A 40 -7.31 5.67 -1.97
CA ASN A 40 -8.05 5.57 -3.20
C ASN A 40 -7.25 6.22 -4.32
N LYS A 41 -7.36 5.66 -5.50
CA LYS A 41 -6.65 6.14 -6.67
C LYS A 41 -7.57 6.14 -7.87
N ARG A 42 -7.60 7.26 -8.60
CA ARG A 42 -8.30 7.38 -9.86
C ARG A 42 -7.26 7.58 -10.95
N ILE A 43 -7.28 6.73 -11.95
CA ILE A 43 -6.35 6.76 -13.08
C ILE A 43 -7.15 7.10 -14.32
N ARG A 44 -6.78 8.21 -14.98
CA ARG A 44 -7.37 8.60 -16.26
C ARG A 44 -6.34 8.42 -17.37
N LEU A 45 -6.73 7.70 -18.39
CA LEU A 45 -5.91 7.50 -19.59
C LEU A 45 -6.59 8.21 -20.76
N ARG A 46 -5.86 9.12 -21.43
CA ARG A 46 -6.37 9.86 -22.57
C ARG A 46 -5.52 9.60 -23.80
N ARG A 47 -6.18 9.24 -24.88
CA ARG A 47 -5.55 9.03 -26.18
C ARG A 47 -6.52 9.39 -27.28
N ASN A 48 -6.09 10.28 -28.18
CA ASN A 48 -6.88 10.66 -29.38
C ASN A 48 -8.32 11.07 -29.06
N GLY A 49 -8.50 11.83 -27.97
CA GLY A 49 -9.83 12.30 -27.56
C GLY A 49 -10.65 11.27 -26.78
N ALA A 50 -10.20 10.04 -26.68
CA ALA A 50 -10.86 9.01 -25.87
C ALA A 50 -10.29 9.00 -24.47
N GLU A 51 -11.14 8.75 -23.48
CA GLU A 51 -10.74 8.68 -22.07
C GLU A 51 -11.22 7.37 -21.44
N GLN A 52 -10.32 6.72 -20.72
CA GLN A 52 -10.65 5.58 -19.86
C GLN A 52 -10.32 5.92 -18.41
N VAL A 53 -11.17 5.50 -17.48
CA VAL A 53 -11.01 5.79 -16.07
C VAL A 53 -11.01 4.48 -15.28
N PHE A 54 -10.00 4.32 -14.42
CA PHE A 54 -9.88 3.17 -13.54
C PHE A 54 -9.81 3.64 -12.09
N TYR A 55 -10.32 2.83 -11.17
CA TYR A 55 -10.27 3.10 -9.73
C TYR A 55 -9.59 1.96 -9.01
N GLU A 56 -8.75 2.31 -8.05
CA GLU A 56 -8.16 1.37 -7.11
C GLU A 56 -8.46 1.85 -5.69
N SER A 57 -8.67 0.94 -4.78
CA SER A 57 -8.92 1.25 -3.38
C SER A 57 -8.30 0.18 -2.50
N VAL A 58 -7.44 0.60 -1.57
CA VAL A 58 -6.71 -0.29 -0.68
C VAL A 58 -6.94 0.14 0.77
N ARG A 59 -7.29 -0.82 1.62
CA ARG A 59 -7.44 -0.56 3.05
C ARG A 59 -6.10 -0.19 3.66
N LEU A 60 -6.10 0.85 4.49
CA LEU A 60 -4.92 1.26 5.25
C LEU A 60 -4.82 0.39 6.51
N LEU A 61 -4.30 -0.81 6.36
CA LEU A 61 -4.07 -1.71 7.47
C LEU A 61 -2.77 -1.32 8.19
N ARG A 62 -2.83 -1.31 9.51
CA ARG A 62 -1.67 -1.03 10.37
C ARG A 62 -1.10 -2.33 10.93
N LEU A 63 0.07 -2.25 11.53
CA LEU A 63 0.72 -3.42 12.14
C LEU A 63 -0.22 -4.14 13.12
N GLU A 64 -0.97 -3.39 13.91
CA GLU A 64 -1.91 -3.97 14.88
C GLU A 64 -3.02 -4.78 14.20
N ASP A 65 -3.48 -4.32 13.04
CA ASP A 65 -4.48 -5.06 12.26
C ASP A 65 -3.92 -6.38 11.75
N PHE A 66 -2.67 -6.38 11.27
CA PHE A 66 -2.00 -7.59 10.82
C PHE A 66 -1.73 -8.55 11.97
N ARG A 67 -1.36 -8.05 13.15
CA ARG A 67 -1.19 -8.90 14.34
C ARG A 67 -2.46 -9.67 14.66
N LYS A 68 -3.61 -9.00 14.62
CA LYS A 68 -4.91 -9.61 14.83
C LYS A 68 -5.23 -10.66 13.77
N LEU A 69 -5.07 -10.30 12.51
CA LEU A 69 -5.35 -11.19 11.38
C LEU A 69 -4.47 -12.43 11.44
N TYR A 70 -3.19 -12.26 11.74
CA TYR A 70 -2.25 -13.39 11.83
C TYR A 70 -2.59 -14.31 13.00
N GLN A 71 -2.94 -13.72 14.14
CA GLN A 71 -3.35 -14.51 15.32
C GLN A 71 -4.59 -15.36 14.99
N GLU A 72 -5.59 -14.76 14.35
CA GLU A 72 -6.81 -15.48 13.93
C GLU A 72 -6.51 -16.57 12.90
N ALA A 73 -5.51 -16.36 12.05
CA ALA A 73 -5.10 -17.32 11.02
C ALA A 73 -4.14 -18.40 11.52
N GLY A 74 -3.75 -18.37 12.80
CA GLY A 74 -2.79 -19.31 13.36
C GLY A 74 -1.35 -19.07 12.90
N LEU A 75 -0.98 -17.80 12.66
CA LEU A 75 0.36 -17.41 12.23
C LEU A 75 1.07 -16.65 13.35
N ASP A 76 2.35 -16.96 13.56
CA ASP A 76 3.21 -16.24 14.49
C ASP A 76 4.04 -15.22 13.72
N LEU A 77 3.90 -13.94 14.07
CA LEU A 77 4.70 -12.87 13.49
C LEU A 77 6.11 -12.94 14.04
N GLN A 78 7.10 -13.14 13.17
CA GLN A 78 8.50 -13.32 13.55
C GLN A 78 9.31 -12.03 13.42
N ALA A 79 9.03 -11.23 12.39
CA ALA A 79 9.78 -10.00 12.13
C ALA A 79 8.94 -9.01 11.35
N THR A 80 9.24 -7.74 11.57
CA THR A 80 8.66 -6.63 10.81
C THR A 80 9.81 -5.77 10.27
N LEU A 81 9.82 -5.55 8.96
CA LEU A 81 10.84 -4.77 8.28
C LEU A 81 10.19 -3.55 7.63
N GLY A 82 10.97 -2.48 7.51
CA GLY A 82 10.47 -1.21 7.01
C GLY A 82 10.82 -0.89 5.57
N ASP A 83 11.77 -1.61 5.00
CA ASP A 83 12.21 -1.41 3.62
C ASP A 83 12.85 -2.69 3.05
N TYR A 84 13.23 -2.63 1.78
CA TYR A 84 13.81 -3.79 1.08
C TYR A 84 15.27 -4.04 1.45
N THR A 85 15.89 -3.18 2.28
CA THR A 85 17.25 -3.41 2.78
C THR A 85 17.28 -4.12 4.13
N GLY A 86 16.11 -4.41 4.69
CA GLY A 86 16.00 -5.17 5.93
C GLY A 86 16.06 -4.34 7.21
N ARG A 87 15.87 -3.03 7.14
CA ARG A 87 15.79 -2.18 8.33
C ARG A 87 14.53 -2.50 9.13
N PRO A 88 14.59 -2.44 10.47
CA PRO A 88 13.40 -2.65 11.29
C PRO A 88 12.29 -1.66 10.95
N PHE A 89 11.04 -2.11 11.08
CA PHE A 89 9.88 -1.27 10.85
C PHE A 89 9.76 -0.19 11.92
N THR A 90 9.53 1.04 11.47
CA THR A 90 9.15 2.19 12.32
C THR A 90 7.98 2.92 11.66
N SER A 91 7.38 3.89 12.38
CA SER A 91 6.29 4.71 11.82
C SER A 91 6.74 5.52 10.58
N GLU A 92 8.03 5.72 10.39
CA GLU A 92 8.60 6.49 9.28
C GLU A 92 9.08 5.61 8.11
N SER A 93 8.96 4.31 8.24
CA SER A 93 9.39 3.38 7.20
C SER A 93 8.51 3.48 5.95
N PRO A 94 9.09 3.38 4.74
CA PRO A 94 8.30 3.45 3.51
C PRO A 94 7.39 2.23 3.31
N ARG A 95 7.76 1.07 3.87
CA ARG A 95 6.99 -0.16 3.74
C ARG A 95 6.71 -0.77 5.10
N LEU A 96 5.79 -1.72 5.10
CA LEU A 96 5.57 -2.65 6.19
C LEU A 96 5.69 -4.05 5.61
N ILE A 97 6.81 -4.70 5.90
CA ILE A 97 7.08 -6.05 5.42
C ILE A 97 7.02 -6.98 6.61
N LEU A 98 6.17 -7.98 6.53
CA LEU A 98 5.92 -8.90 7.63
C LEU A 98 6.41 -10.29 7.26
N TYR A 99 7.11 -10.92 8.20
CA TYR A 99 7.49 -12.32 8.10
C TYR A 99 6.79 -13.10 9.20
N ALA A 100 6.05 -14.12 8.81
CA ALA A 100 5.30 -14.95 9.74
C ALA A 100 5.47 -16.43 9.45
N ARG A 101 5.33 -17.24 10.48
CA ARG A 101 5.40 -18.70 10.42
C ARG A 101 4.09 -19.27 10.92
N LYS A 102 3.78 -20.49 10.45
CA LYS A 102 2.65 -21.24 11.01
C LYS A 102 2.91 -21.47 12.50
N ALA A 103 1.93 -21.17 13.33
CA ALA A 103 2.04 -21.38 14.77
C ALA A 103 2.22 -22.87 15.07
N ALA A 104 3.07 -23.16 16.07
CA ALA A 104 3.21 -24.50 16.61
C ALA A 104 1.92 -24.88 17.31
N VAL A 105 1.46 -26.10 17.10
CA VAL A 105 0.25 -26.65 17.71
C VAL A 105 0.57 -27.31 19.04
#